data_719bdee89d5748eb68087d7ffa23b738
#
_entry.id   719bdee89d5748eb68087d7ffa23b738
#
_cell.length_a   1.000
_cell.length_b   1.000
_cell.length_c   1.000
_cell.angle_alpha   90.00
_cell.angle_beta   90.00
_cell.angle_gamma   90.00
#
_symmetry.space_group_name_H-M   'P 1'
#
loop_
_entity.id
_entity.type
_entity.pdbx_description
1 polymer ?
#
loop_
_entity_poly.entity_id
_entity_poly.type
_entity_poly.pdbx_seq_one_letter_code
_entity_poly.pdbx_strand_id
1 'polypeptide(L)'
;MIMQDNEKKPALRFKGFTDPWEQRKFSELVQIERGGSPRPIDDFITDAPNGLNWVKIGDAPTQGNYITKTAEKIRPEGLSKTREVHPGDLILSNSMSFGKPYIMGIDGCIHDGWLLIRNTYGVFDLTFLCHLLGTPQMLSQYRSLAAGSTVNNLNKELVGNTVVTIPSITEQRVLGDYLEQLDTLITLHQRKYEKLVNIKKSMLDKMFPQNGVSVPEIRFKGFTDPWEQRKLSDIVEKVTEKNAGLQYIETFTNSAEFGIISQRDFFDHDISKIGSLDGYYVVHNEDFVYNPRISVTAPVGPINRNKLGRTGVMSPLYTVFRPHDIDTTYLEHFFKSEYWHSFMNFNGDSGARSDRFSIKDSVFFEMPIPTPDIEEQKKIGEFLTLLDTLITLHQREHIKPILEVKRVKRNE
;
A
#
# COMPACT_ATOMS: atom_id res chain seq x y z
N MET A 1 -16.96 -26.11 -29.35
CA MET A 1 -17.42 -24.80 -29.83
C MET A 1 -16.22 -24.12 -30.47
N ILE A 2 -16.21 -23.96 -31.80
CA ILE A 2 -15.10 -23.32 -32.52
C ILE A 2 -15.28 -21.81 -32.31
N MET A 3 -14.34 -21.17 -31.61
CA MET A 3 -14.35 -19.71 -31.41
C MET A 3 -14.27 -19.00 -32.76
N GLN A 4 -15.00 -17.88 -32.89
CA GLN A 4 -14.94 -17.03 -34.08
C GLN A 4 -13.54 -16.41 -34.18
N ASP A 5 -13.06 -16.17 -35.40
CA ASP A 5 -11.67 -15.68 -35.67
C ASP A 5 -11.32 -14.36 -34.91
N ASN A 6 -12.31 -13.57 -34.53
CA ASN A 6 -12.12 -12.35 -33.73
C ASN A 6 -11.73 -12.62 -32.25
N GLU A 7 -12.03 -13.82 -31.72
CA GLU A 7 -11.69 -14.19 -30.33
C GLU A 7 -10.22 -14.68 -30.15
N LYS A 8 -9.50 -14.86 -31.27
CA LYS A 8 -8.10 -15.28 -31.31
C LYS A 8 -7.10 -14.12 -31.41
N LYS A 9 -7.55 -12.88 -31.29
CA LYS A 9 -6.70 -11.69 -31.34
C LYS A 9 -6.93 -10.84 -30.09
N PRO A 10 -5.86 -10.43 -29.39
CA PRO A 10 -6.01 -9.52 -28.26
C PRO A 10 -6.45 -8.13 -28.74
N ALA A 11 -7.18 -7.39 -27.89
CA ALA A 11 -7.63 -6.01 -28.17
C ALA A 11 -6.46 -5.03 -28.36
N LEU A 12 -5.33 -5.28 -27.67
CA LEU A 12 -4.09 -4.52 -27.82
C LEU A 12 -2.98 -5.45 -28.29
N ARG A 13 -2.22 -5.01 -29.27
CA ARG A 13 -1.13 -5.79 -29.85
C ARG A 13 0.01 -4.90 -30.33
N PHE A 14 1.23 -5.35 -30.21
CA PHE A 14 2.38 -4.65 -30.78
C PHE A 14 2.30 -4.59 -32.32
N LYS A 15 2.73 -3.46 -32.87
CA LYS A 15 2.78 -3.26 -34.34
C LYS A 15 3.69 -4.30 -34.97
N GLY A 16 3.21 -4.91 -36.06
CA GLY A 16 3.96 -5.91 -36.82
C GLY A 16 3.51 -7.35 -36.60
N PHE A 17 2.73 -7.63 -35.61
CA PHE A 17 2.15 -8.96 -35.36
C PHE A 17 0.70 -8.99 -35.83
N THR A 18 0.39 -9.86 -36.80
CA THR A 18 -0.94 -9.94 -37.45
C THR A 18 -1.55 -11.33 -37.37
N ASP A 19 -0.73 -12.36 -37.17
CA ASP A 19 -1.18 -13.76 -37.18
C ASP A 19 -2.11 -14.06 -36.01
N PRO A 20 -3.16 -14.86 -36.19
CA PRO A 20 -4.03 -15.25 -35.09
C PRO A 20 -3.26 -16.04 -34.06
N TRP A 21 -3.62 -15.87 -32.78
CA TRP A 21 -3.07 -16.68 -31.71
C TRP A 21 -3.60 -18.11 -31.77
N GLU A 22 -2.75 -19.09 -31.47
CA GLU A 22 -3.09 -20.50 -31.48
C GLU A 22 -3.71 -20.92 -30.13
N GLN A 23 -4.82 -21.64 -30.21
CA GLN A 23 -5.47 -22.20 -29.03
C GLN A 23 -5.07 -23.65 -28.86
N ARG A 24 -4.49 -24.01 -27.71
CA ARG A 24 -3.97 -25.33 -27.41
C ARG A 24 -4.33 -25.76 -25.99
N LYS A 25 -4.43 -27.08 -25.79
CA LYS A 25 -4.48 -27.68 -24.46
C LYS A 25 -3.12 -27.58 -23.79
N PHE A 26 -3.07 -27.11 -22.52
CA PHE A 26 -1.79 -26.79 -21.87
C PHE A 26 -0.89 -28.02 -21.68
N SER A 27 -1.47 -29.20 -21.39
CA SER A 27 -0.72 -30.46 -21.29
C SER A 27 -0.02 -30.92 -22.58
N GLU A 28 -0.37 -30.36 -23.74
CA GLU A 28 0.30 -30.66 -25.01
C GLU A 28 1.58 -29.83 -25.18
N LEU A 29 1.77 -28.80 -24.39
CA LEU A 29 2.79 -27.77 -24.56
C LEU A 29 3.86 -27.81 -23.47
N VAL A 30 3.56 -28.42 -22.31
CA VAL A 30 4.45 -28.46 -21.14
C VAL A 30 4.35 -29.79 -20.41
N GLN A 31 5.39 -30.11 -19.64
CA GLN A 31 5.34 -31.19 -18.66
C GLN A 31 4.97 -30.63 -17.29
N ILE A 32 4.00 -31.27 -16.60
CA ILE A 32 3.53 -30.84 -15.29
C ILE A 32 3.78 -31.94 -14.26
N GLU A 33 4.48 -31.60 -13.18
CA GLU A 33 4.76 -32.52 -12.08
C GLU A 33 4.29 -31.92 -10.76
N ARG A 34 3.92 -32.75 -9.81
CA ARG A 34 3.60 -32.31 -8.46
C ARG A 34 4.84 -32.37 -7.59
N GLY A 35 5.09 -31.34 -6.78
CA GLY A 35 6.06 -31.36 -5.70
C GLY A 35 5.76 -32.47 -4.68
N GLY A 36 6.67 -32.68 -3.76
CA GLY A 36 6.50 -33.71 -2.73
C GLY A 36 7.15 -33.26 -1.41
N SER A 37 6.76 -33.90 -0.32
CA SER A 37 7.32 -33.65 1.00
C SER A 37 7.82 -34.96 1.62
N PRO A 38 9.10 -35.05 2.01
CA PRO A 38 9.58 -36.22 2.78
C PRO A 38 8.87 -36.25 4.13
N ARG A 39 8.58 -37.44 4.60
CA ARG A 39 7.85 -37.63 5.87
C ARG A 39 8.55 -38.66 6.76
N PRO A 40 8.63 -38.38 8.09
CA PRO A 40 8.30 -37.11 8.76
C PRO A 40 9.27 -36.03 8.34
N ILE A 41 8.78 -34.77 8.15
CA ILE A 41 9.60 -33.69 7.60
C ILE A 41 10.74 -33.28 8.55
N ASP A 42 10.49 -33.33 9.87
CA ASP A 42 11.45 -32.93 10.89
C ASP A 42 12.76 -33.75 10.83
N ASP A 43 12.70 -35.00 10.36
CA ASP A 43 13.89 -35.85 10.19
C ASP A 43 14.78 -35.38 9.03
N PHE A 44 14.23 -34.56 8.13
CA PHE A 44 14.92 -34.10 6.92
C PHE A 44 15.34 -32.61 6.99
N ILE A 45 14.75 -31.81 7.88
CA ILE A 45 15.19 -30.40 8.05
C ILE A 45 16.64 -30.36 8.51
N THR A 46 17.42 -29.42 7.94
CA THR A 46 18.84 -29.31 8.25
C THR A 46 19.36 -27.90 7.99
N ASP A 47 20.33 -27.47 8.84
CA ASP A 47 21.12 -26.25 8.62
C ASP A 47 22.50 -26.58 8.00
N ALA A 48 22.74 -27.82 7.62
CA ALA A 48 24.03 -28.25 7.06
C ALA A 48 24.33 -27.48 5.75
N PRO A 49 25.61 -27.15 5.47
CA PRO A 49 25.99 -26.41 4.28
C PRO A 49 25.60 -27.07 2.96
N ASN A 50 25.56 -28.40 2.93
CA ASN A 50 25.13 -29.22 1.77
C ASN A 50 23.62 -29.45 1.70
N GLY A 51 22.84 -28.86 2.61
CA GLY A 51 21.38 -28.94 2.58
C GLY A 51 20.80 -28.31 1.31
N LEU A 52 19.76 -28.94 0.74
CA LEU A 52 19.03 -28.47 -0.43
C LEU A 52 18.00 -27.42 -0.01
N ASN A 53 17.87 -26.33 -0.75
CA ASN A 53 16.84 -25.32 -0.50
C ASN A 53 15.44 -25.96 -0.58
N TRP A 54 14.66 -25.82 0.50
CA TRP A 54 13.31 -26.38 0.61
C TRP A 54 12.26 -25.30 0.35
N VAL A 55 11.66 -25.32 -0.84
CA VAL A 55 10.75 -24.27 -1.31
C VAL A 55 9.34 -24.53 -0.82
N LYS A 56 8.88 -23.79 0.17
CA LYS A 56 7.51 -23.81 0.71
C LYS A 56 6.69 -22.65 0.14
N ILE A 57 5.36 -22.71 0.29
CA ILE A 57 4.47 -21.61 -0.16
C ILE A 57 4.82 -20.28 0.54
N GLY A 58 5.25 -20.33 1.79
CA GLY A 58 5.67 -19.13 2.55
C GLY A 58 6.96 -18.45 2.04
N ASP A 59 7.76 -19.13 1.23
CA ASP A 59 8.97 -18.54 0.62
C ASP A 59 8.67 -17.71 -0.63
N ALA A 60 7.42 -17.81 -1.14
CA ALA A 60 7.00 -17.01 -2.28
C ALA A 60 6.99 -15.52 -1.94
N PRO A 61 7.59 -14.68 -2.78
CA PRO A 61 7.65 -13.24 -2.51
C PRO A 61 6.26 -12.62 -2.57
N THR A 62 6.02 -11.63 -1.75
CA THR A 62 4.79 -10.81 -1.80
C THR A 62 4.74 -9.96 -3.07
N GLN A 63 5.91 -9.60 -3.59
CA GLN A 63 6.09 -8.79 -4.80
C GLN A 63 7.09 -9.46 -5.75
N GLY A 64 6.80 -9.36 -7.06
CA GLY A 64 7.61 -10.00 -8.09
C GLY A 64 7.28 -11.48 -8.26
N ASN A 65 7.95 -12.10 -9.24
CA ASN A 65 7.66 -13.44 -9.72
C ASN A 65 8.82 -14.42 -9.51
N TYR A 66 9.91 -14.02 -8.85
CA TYR A 66 11.11 -14.85 -8.68
C TYR A 66 11.27 -15.30 -7.23
N ILE A 67 11.46 -16.62 -7.01
CA ILE A 67 11.86 -17.17 -5.71
C ILE A 67 13.38 -17.27 -5.68
N THR A 68 14.02 -16.46 -4.84
CA THR A 68 15.48 -16.31 -4.77
C THR A 68 16.09 -16.77 -3.45
N LYS A 69 15.27 -17.18 -2.49
CA LYS A 69 15.69 -17.66 -1.17
C LYS A 69 14.62 -18.54 -0.55
N THR A 70 15.02 -19.40 0.36
CA THR A 70 14.13 -20.21 1.20
C THR A 70 14.46 -20.01 2.68
N ALA A 71 13.47 -20.23 3.53
CA ALA A 71 13.66 -20.18 4.99
C ALA A 71 14.31 -21.46 5.53
N GLU A 72 14.15 -22.58 4.86
CA GLU A 72 14.60 -23.90 5.33
C GLU A 72 15.33 -24.66 4.24
N LYS A 73 16.12 -25.65 4.67
CA LYS A 73 16.79 -26.63 3.83
C LYS A 73 16.44 -28.04 4.29
N ILE A 74 16.51 -29.00 3.36
CA ILE A 74 16.42 -30.42 3.68
C ILE A 74 17.70 -31.16 3.33
N ARG A 75 17.91 -32.29 4.00
CA ARG A 75 19.01 -33.20 3.72
C ARG A 75 18.89 -33.76 2.29
N PRO A 76 20.03 -34.00 1.59
CA PRO A 76 20.02 -34.55 0.23
C PRO A 76 19.24 -35.88 0.08
N GLU A 77 19.19 -36.71 1.13
CA GLU A 77 18.46 -37.99 1.17
C GLU A 77 16.94 -37.80 0.98
N GLY A 78 16.42 -36.58 1.27
CA GLY A 78 15.03 -36.21 1.06
C GLY A 78 14.67 -35.98 -0.41
N LEU A 79 15.64 -35.75 -1.30
CA LEU A 79 15.41 -35.36 -2.70
C LEU A 79 14.55 -36.34 -3.46
N SER A 80 14.73 -37.67 -3.25
CA SER A 80 13.93 -38.70 -3.91
C SER A 80 12.42 -38.64 -3.61
N LYS A 81 12.03 -37.94 -2.55
CA LYS A 81 10.63 -37.75 -2.10
C LYS A 81 10.04 -36.37 -2.49
N THR A 82 10.80 -35.56 -3.18
CA THR A 82 10.42 -34.21 -3.63
C THR A 82 10.51 -34.11 -5.15
N ARG A 83 10.54 -32.86 -5.66
CA ARG A 83 10.91 -32.55 -7.05
C ARG A 83 12.01 -31.50 -7.03
N GLU A 84 13.12 -31.81 -7.68
CA GLU A 84 14.21 -30.90 -7.90
C GLU A 84 13.82 -29.79 -8.87
N VAL A 85 14.26 -28.57 -8.58
CA VAL A 85 14.03 -27.38 -9.39
C VAL A 85 15.31 -26.59 -9.53
N HIS A 86 15.45 -25.93 -10.69
CA HIS A 86 16.62 -25.15 -11.08
C HIS A 86 16.21 -23.73 -11.46
N PRO A 87 17.16 -22.76 -11.48
CA PRO A 87 16.89 -21.43 -12.02
C PRO A 87 16.27 -21.50 -13.43
N GLY A 88 15.13 -20.80 -13.59
CA GLY A 88 14.34 -20.84 -14.83
C GLY A 88 13.20 -21.85 -14.83
N ASP A 89 13.11 -22.79 -13.88
CA ASP A 89 11.90 -23.61 -13.73
C ASP A 89 10.73 -22.74 -13.28
N LEU A 90 9.52 -23.02 -13.78
CA LEU A 90 8.31 -22.34 -13.36
C LEU A 90 7.52 -23.22 -12.41
N ILE A 91 7.09 -22.66 -11.29
CA ILE A 91 6.24 -23.34 -10.32
C ILE A 91 4.92 -22.61 -10.12
N LEU A 92 3.86 -23.36 -9.90
CA LEU A 92 2.50 -22.86 -9.72
C LEU A 92 1.96 -23.31 -8.37
N SER A 93 1.44 -22.38 -7.55
CA SER A 93 0.86 -22.73 -6.26
C SER A 93 -0.45 -23.51 -6.44
N ASN A 94 -0.57 -24.66 -5.77
CA ASN A 94 -1.76 -25.51 -5.86
C ASN A 94 -2.78 -25.28 -4.74
N SER A 95 -2.35 -24.57 -3.66
CA SER A 95 -3.16 -24.28 -2.46
C SER A 95 -2.82 -22.86 -1.94
N MET A 96 -3.45 -22.37 -0.90
CA MET A 96 -3.27 -21.05 -0.28
C MET A 96 -3.29 -19.88 -1.27
N SER A 97 -2.19 -19.64 -2.01
CA SER A 97 -2.08 -18.65 -3.10
C SER A 97 -2.58 -19.19 -4.43
N PHE A 98 -3.65 -19.92 -4.46
CA PHE A 98 -4.23 -20.70 -5.53
C PHE A 98 -3.97 -20.16 -6.95
N GLY A 99 -3.18 -20.91 -7.74
CA GLY A 99 -2.91 -20.60 -9.15
C GLY A 99 -1.94 -19.44 -9.39
N LYS A 100 -1.14 -19.03 -8.39
CA LYS A 100 -0.12 -17.99 -8.61
C LYS A 100 1.19 -18.63 -9.10
N PRO A 101 1.71 -18.21 -10.26
CA PRO A 101 2.96 -18.70 -10.84
C PRO A 101 4.18 -17.96 -10.28
N TYR A 102 5.33 -18.66 -10.24
CA TYR A 102 6.63 -18.10 -9.89
C TYR A 102 7.73 -18.78 -10.70
N ILE A 103 8.83 -18.05 -10.91
CA ILE A 103 10.04 -18.54 -11.56
C ILE A 103 11.09 -18.81 -10.49
N MET A 104 11.75 -19.94 -10.56
CA MET A 104 12.85 -20.27 -9.67
C MET A 104 14.09 -19.48 -10.05
N GLY A 105 14.70 -18.80 -9.08
CA GLY A 105 15.97 -18.10 -9.20
C GLY A 105 17.15 -18.82 -8.51
N ILE A 106 16.86 -19.96 -7.86
CA ILE A 106 17.83 -20.78 -7.12
C ILE A 106 17.58 -22.27 -7.37
N ASP A 107 18.61 -23.09 -7.19
CA ASP A 107 18.46 -24.54 -7.09
C ASP A 107 17.79 -24.94 -5.78
N GLY A 108 16.98 -25.99 -5.83
CA GLY A 108 16.31 -26.51 -4.65
C GLY A 108 15.36 -27.65 -4.96
N CYS A 109 14.42 -27.88 -4.05
CA CYS A 109 13.35 -28.85 -4.21
C CYS A 109 12.04 -28.30 -3.64
N ILE A 110 10.92 -28.69 -4.23
CA ILE A 110 9.62 -28.08 -3.95
C ILE A 110 8.70 -28.96 -3.12
N HIS A 111 8.03 -28.32 -2.16
CA HIS A 111 6.97 -28.87 -1.32
C HIS A 111 5.76 -29.32 -2.15
N ASP A 112 4.95 -30.23 -1.63
CA ASP A 112 3.72 -30.76 -2.28
C ASP A 112 2.60 -29.72 -2.50
N GLY A 113 2.77 -28.49 -2.00
CA GLY A 113 1.97 -27.30 -2.31
C GLY A 113 2.24 -26.68 -3.68
N TRP A 114 3.22 -27.21 -4.44
CA TRP A 114 3.60 -26.69 -5.75
C TRP A 114 3.37 -27.67 -6.87
N LEU A 115 3.08 -27.14 -8.06
CA LEU A 115 3.19 -27.83 -9.34
C LEU A 115 4.38 -27.26 -10.09
N LEU A 116 5.28 -28.10 -10.56
CA LEU A 116 6.38 -27.76 -11.45
C LEU A 116 5.90 -27.81 -12.88
N ILE A 117 6.18 -26.77 -13.65
CA ILE A 117 5.81 -26.63 -15.06
C ILE A 117 7.09 -26.47 -15.87
N ARG A 118 7.44 -27.49 -16.64
CA ARG A 118 8.63 -27.48 -17.52
C ARG A 118 8.25 -27.26 -18.96
N ASN A 119 8.87 -26.27 -19.57
CA ASN A 119 8.74 -25.94 -20.99
C ASN A 119 9.67 -26.82 -21.85
N THR A 120 9.52 -28.13 -21.74
CA THR A 120 10.37 -29.14 -22.39
C THR A 120 10.36 -29.06 -23.92
N TYR A 121 9.29 -28.54 -24.49
CA TYR A 121 9.13 -28.44 -25.95
C TYR A 121 9.59 -27.09 -26.51
N GLY A 122 10.04 -26.16 -25.68
CA GLY A 122 10.50 -24.82 -26.09
C GLY A 122 9.43 -23.93 -26.73
N VAL A 123 8.16 -24.20 -26.45
CA VAL A 123 7.01 -23.49 -27.03
C VAL A 123 6.80 -22.11 -26.41
N PHE A 124 7.25 -21.93 -25.17
CA PHE A 124 7.02 -20.71 -24.42
C PHE A 124 8.29 -19.90 -24.18
N ASP A 125 8.13 -18.58 -24.22
CA ASP A 125 8.97 -17.67 -23.47
C ASP A 125 8.60 -17.79 -21.98
N LEU A 126 9.60 -17.83 -21.09
CA LEU A 126 9.39 -18.10 -19.66
C LEU A 126 8.62 -16.99 -18.96
N THR A 127 8.99 -15.74 -19.23
CA THR A 127 8.34 -14.56 -18.62
C THR A 127 6.90 -14.42 -19.12
N PHE A 128 6.69 -14.60 -20.43
CA PHE A 128 5.34 -14.63 -21.00
C PHE A 128 4.49 -15.74 -20.37
N LEU A 129 5.03 -16.95 -20.20
CA LEU A 129 4.32 -18.07 -19.59
C LEU A 129 3.94 -17.79 -18.15
N CYS A 130 4.85 -17.18 -17.37
CA CYS A 130 4.58 -16.79 -16.00
C CYS A 130 3.40 -15.81 -15.92
N HIS A 131 3.40 -14.77 -16.74
CA HIS A 131 2.30 -13.81 -16.81
C HIS A 131 0.99 -14.45 -17.30
N LEU A 132 1.05 -15.28 -18.33
CA LEU A 132 -0.11 -15.99 -18.89
C LEU A 132 -0.84 -16.80 -17.81
N LEU A 133 -0.11 -17.62 -17.05
CA LEU A 133 -0.68 -18.48 -16.02
C LEU A 133 -1.30 -17.69 -14.84
N GLY A 134 -0.82 -16.48 -14.56
CA GLY A 134 -1.36 -15.57 -13.55
C GLY A 134 -2.55 -14.73 -14.02
N THR A 135 -2.99 -14.83 -15.27
CA THR A 135 -4.10 -14.02 -15.79
C THR A 135 -5.44 -14.35 -15.11
N PRO A 136 -6.37 -13.38 -15.00
CA PRO A 136 -7.73 -13.65 -14.51
C PRO A 136 -8.46 -14.75 -15.29
N GLN A 137 -8.19 -14.86 -16.60
CA GLN A 137 -8.76 -15.89 -17.46
C GLN A 137 -8.28 -17.29 -17.05
N MET A 138 -6.99 -17.47 -16.81
CA MET A 138 -6.45 -18.76 -16.33
C MET A 138 -6.94 -19.08 -14.93
N LEU A 139 -6.97 -18.10 -14.02
CA LEU A 139 -7.54 -18.28 -12.68
C LEU A 139 -9.03 -18.68 -12.71
N SER A 140 -9.80 -18.13 -13.64
CA SER A 140 -11.20 -18.54 -13.85
C SER A 140 -11.31 -19.99 -14.31
N GLN A 141 -10.46 -20.44 -15.25
CA GLN A 141 -10.41 -21.83 -15.66
C GLN A 141 -10.02 -22.76 -14.50
N TYR A 142 -8.98 -22.41 -13.72
CA TYR A 142 -8.59 -23.20 -12.55
C TYR A 142 -9.75 -23.38 -11.56
N ARG A 143 -10.46 -22.29 -11.25
CA ARG A 143 -11.63 -22.33 -10.35
C ARG A 143 -12.77 -23.18 -10.90
N SER A 144 -13.08 -23.03 -12.18
CA SER A 144 -14.14 -23.80 -12.84
C SER A 144 -13.83 -25.31 -12.84
N LEU A 145 -12.59 -25.68 -13.13
CA LEU A 145 -12.16 -27.08 -13.14
C LEU A 145 -12.06 -27.68 -11.73
N ALA A 146 -11.68 -26.87 -10.74
CA ALA A 146 -11.58 -27.29 -9.34
C ALA A 146 -12.96 -27.42 -8.65
N ALA A 147 -13.97 -26.70 -9.10
CA ALA A 147 -15.32 -26.70 -8.50
C ALA A 147 -16.03 -28.08 -8.51
N GLY A 148 -15.57 -29.01 -9.34
CA GLY A 148 -16.05 -30.41 -9.37
C GLY A 148 -15.27 -31.39 -8.50
N SER A 149 -14.22 -30.92 -7.78
CA SER A 149 -13.39 -31.78 -6.95
C SER A 149 -13.71 -31.61 -5.45
N THR A 150 -13.61 -32.67 -4.67
CA THR A 150 -13.84 -32.69 -3.22
C THR A 150 -12.78 -31.90 -2.42
N VAL A 151 -11.69 -31.51 -3.06
CA VAL A 151 -10.59 -30.73 -2.46
C VAL A 151 -10.30 -29.54 -3.39
N ASN A 152 -10.43 -28.31 -2.88
CA ASN A 152 -10.16 -27.05 -3.61
C ASN A 152 -8.65 -26.84 -3.90
N ASN A 153 -7.96 -27.87 -4.37
CA ASN A 153 -6.54 -27.84 -4.73
C ASN A 153 -6.36 -28.08 -6.21
N LEU A 154 -5.45 -27.33 -6.83
CA LEU A 154 -5.01 -27.62 -8.20
C LEU A 154 -4.17 -28.90 -8.22
N ASN A 155 -4.41 -29.73 -9.21
CA ASN A 155 -3.57 -30.88 -9.53
C ASN A 155 -3.07 -30.78 -10.98
N LYS A 156 -2.14 -31.67 -11.35
CA LYS A 156 -1.51 -31.65 -12.68
C LYS A 156 -2.51 -31.87 -13.82
N GLU A 157 -3.54 -32.68 -13.59
CA GLU A 157 -4.58 -33.01 -14.57
C GLU A 157 -5.48 -31.77 -14.82
N LEU A 158 -5.90 -31.10 -13.74
CA LEU A 158 -6.72 -29.88 -13.85
C LEU A 158 -5.98 -28.75 -14.58
N VAL A 159 -4.72 -28.51 -14.20
CA VAL A 159 -3.89 -27.48 -14.87
C VAL A 159 -3.59 -27.89 -16.32
N GLY A 160 -3.28 -29.16 -16.58
CA GLY A 160 -3.05 -29.67 -17.91
C GLY A 160 -4.27 -29.60 -18.84
N ASN A 161 -5.47 -29.66 -18.30
CA ASN A 161 -6.73 -29.58 -19.04
C ASN A 161 -7.15 -28.12 -19.37
N THR A 162 -6.46 -27.11 -18.84
CA THR A 162 -6.72 -25.72 -19.23
C THR A 162 -6.38 -25.48 -20.71
N VAL A 163 -7.06 -24.53 -21.28
CA VAL A 163 -6.84 -24.09 -22.67
C VAL A 163 -6.12 -22.75 -22.63
N VAL A 164 -4.97 -22.71 -23.31
CA VAL A 164 -4.18 -21.50 -23.48
C VAL A 164 -4.28 -20.99 -24.90
N THR A 165 -4.27 -19.68 -25.06
CA THR A 165 -4.23 -19.01 -26.37
C THR A 165 -2.91 -18.24 -26.45
N ILE A 166 -2.05 -18.63 -27.38
CA ILE A 166 -0.66 -18.21 -27.43
C ILE A 166 -0.26 -17.66 -28.82
N PRO A 167 0.55 -16.60 -28.88
CA PRO A 167 1.15 -16.10 -30.12
C PRO A 167 2.41 -16.88 -30.50
N SER A 168 3.03 -16.47 -31.61
CA SER A 168 4.36 -16.92 -31.98
C SER A 168 5.39 -16.65 -30.88
N ILE A 169 6.44 -17.46 -30.80
CA ILE A 169 7.51 -17.33 -29.78
C ILE A 169 8.16 -15.93 -29.83
N THR A 170 8.26 -15.32 -31.03
CA THR A 170 8.80 -13.97 -31.19
C THR A 170 7.90 -12.92 -30.53
N GLU A 171 6.59 -13.04 -30.70
CA GLU A 171 5.63 -12.14 -30.04
C GLU A 171 5.57 -12.37 -28.53
N GLN A 172 5.68 -13.63 -28.08
CA GLN A 172 5.77 -13.97 -26.66
C GLN A 172 6.95 -13.28 -26.00
N ARG A 173 8.13 -13.26 -26.63
CA ARG A 173 9.31 -12.54 -26.10
C ARG A 173 9.06 -11.05 -25.95
N VAL A 174 8.50 -10.41 -26.96
CA VAL A 174 8.19 -8.96 -26.89
C VAL A 174 7.17 -8.67 -25.79
N LEU A 175 6.17 -9.50 -25.64
CA LEU A 175 5.16 -9.37 -24.56
C LEU A 175 5.78 -9.63 -23.19
N GLY A 176 6.58 -10.69 -23.06
CA GLY A 176 7.27 -11.05 -21.82
C GLY A 176 8.22 -9.94 -21.35
N ASP A 177 9.08 -9.46 -22.23
CA ASP A 177 10.01 -8.35 -21.94
C ASP A 177 9.29 -7.08 -21.51
N TYR A 178 8.19 -6.74 -22.18
CA TYR A 178 7.38 -5.56 -21.82
C TYR A 178 6.74 -5.71 -20.44
N LEU A 179 6.16 -6.87 -20.15
CA LEU A 179 5.52 -7.14 -18.86
C LEU A 179 6.53 -7.18 -17.71
N GLU A 180 7.73 -7.75 -17.94
CA GLU A 180 8.81 -7.76 -16.95
C GLU A 180 9.34 -6.36 -16.66
N GLN A 181 9.45 -5.49 -17.68
CA GLN A 181 9.79 -4.09 -17.47
C GLN A 181 8.73 -3.37 -16.62
N LEU A 182 7.43 -3.63 -16.85
CA LEU A 182 6.36 -3.07 -16.03
C LEU A 182 6.43 -3.57 -14.58
N ASP A 183 6.64 -4.86 -14.34
CA ASP A 183 6.81 -5.42 -13.00
C ASP A 183 8.02 -4.82 -12.27
N THR A 184 9.11 -4.63 -12.99
CA THR A 184 10.32 -3.97 -12.46
C THR A 184 10.03 -2.53 -12.05
N LEU A 185 9.38 -1.74 -12.89
CA LEU A 185 8.99 -0.37 -12.58
C LEU A 185 8.06 -0.30 -11.37
N ILE A 186 7.02 -1.13 -11.33
CA ILE A 186 6.09 -1.22 -10.19
C ILE A 186 6.85 -1.52 -8.90
N THR A 187 7.75 -2.50 -8.93
CA THR A 187 8.54 -2.90 -7.76
C THR A 187 9.46 -1.76 -7.29
N LEU A 188 10.13 -1.07 -8.21
CA LEU A 188 11.00 0.06 -7.89
C LEU A 188 10.22 1.24 -7.28
N HIS A 189 9.07 1.59 -7.85
CA HIS A 189 8.23 2.67 -7.31
C HIS A 189 7.70 2.33 -5.92
N GLN A 190 7.29 1.08 -5.69
CA GLN A 190 6.82 0.63 -4.39
C GLN A 190 7.92 0.66 -3.32
N ARG A 191 9.12 0.14 -3.62
CA ARG A 191 10.27 0.21 -2.71
C ARG A 191 10.64 1.66 -2.37
N LYS A 192 10.59 2.55 -3.36
CA LYS A 192 10.88 3.97 -3.15
C LYS A 192 9.81 4.65 -2.30
N TYR A 193 8.53 4.33 -2.53
CA TYR A 193 7.43 4.77 -1.70
C TYR A 193 7.62 4.35 -0.23
N GLU A 194 7.83 3.07 0.03
CA GLU A 194 8.06 2.53 1.40
C GLU A 194 9.27 3.20 2.08
N LYS A 195 10.37 3.36 1.33
CA LYS A 195 11.56 4.05 1.85
C LYS A 195 11.26 5.51 2.21
N LEU A 196 10.54 6.24 1.39
CA LEU A 196 10.18 7.64 1.65
C LEU A 196 9.24 7.78 2.85
N VAL A 197 8.27 6.88 3.00
CA VAL A 197 7.39 6.82 4.19
C VAL A 197 8.21 6.61 5.46
N ASN A 198 9.14 5.66 5.45
CA ASN A 198 10.01 5.39 6.60
C ASN A 198 10.95 6.56 6.91
N ILE A 199 11.51 7.23 5.88
CA ILE A 199 12.32 8.44 6.05
C ILE A 199 11.47 9.53 6.69
N LYS A 200 10.27 9.80 6.18
CA LYS A 200 9.39 10.83 6.74
C LYS A 200 9.06 10.55 8.20
N LYS A 201 8.71 9.31 8.54
CA LYS A 201 8.46 8.92 9.94
C LYS A 201 9.67 9.21 10.81
N SER A 202 10.85 8.77 10.40
CA SER A 202 12.10 9.03 11.15
C SER A 202 12.42 10.53 11.27
N MET A 203 12.13 11.34 10.23
CA MET A 203 12.32 12.80 10.30
C MET A 203 11.34 13.45 11.28
N LEU A 204 10.06 13.05 11.27
CA LEU A 204 9.07 13.53 12.25
C LEU A 204 9.50 13.20 13.71
N ASP A 205 10.08 12.02 13.93
CA ASP A 205 10.55 11.63 15.27
C ASP A 205 11.81 12.39 15.70
N LYS A 206 12.72 12.73 14.75
CA LYS A 206 14.06 13.24 15.06
C LYS A 206 14.24 14.73 14.83
N MET A 207 13.39 15.38 14.04
CA MET A 207 13.44 16.82 13.77
C MET A 207 12.61 17.65 14.75
N PHE A 208 11.92 17.02 15.68
CA PHE A 208 11.30 17.67 16.83
C PHE A 208 11.99 17.24 18.12
N PRO A 209 12.24 18.18 19.08
CA PRO A 209 12.91 17.86 20.34
C PRO A 209 12.05 16.91 21.15
N GLN A 210 12.66 15.86 21.73
CA GLN A 210 11.97 14.85 22.53
C GLN A 210 12.13 15.14 24.05
N ASN A 211 11.08 14.90 24.84
CA ASN A 211 11.11 14.75 26.30
C ASN A 211 12.01 15.75 27.07
N GLY A 212 11.69 17.03 27.00
CA GLY A 212 12.39 18.05 27.82
C GLY A 212 13.75 18.52 27.28
N VAL A 213 14.14 18.06 26.09
CA VAL A 213 15.32 18.58 25.38
C VAL A 213 14.89 19.80 24.54
N SER A 214 15.74 20.81 24.47
CA SER A 214 15.47 22.05 23.70
C SER A 214 16.06 22.04 22.28
N VAL A 215 16.63 20.91 21.83
CA VAL A 215 17.27 20.77 20.51
C VAL A 215 16.92 19.41 19.93
N PRO A 216 16.49 19.34 18.66
CA PRO A 216 16.20 18.05 18.01
C PRO A 216 17.47 17.26 17.68
N GLU A 217 17.33 15.94 17.49
CA GLU A 217 18.45 15.05 17.11
C GLU A 217 18.98 15.39 15.70
N ILE A 218 18.07 15.71 14.77
CA ILE A 218 18.41 16.11 13.40
C ILE A 218 17.98 17.55 13.20
N ARG A 219 18.92 18.39 12.76
CA ARG A 219 18.75 19.82 12.57
C ARG A 219 19.45 20.29 11.29
N PHE A 220 18.92 21.31 10.64
CA PHE A 220 19.58 21.92 9.49
C PHE A 220 20.85 22.67 9.92
N LYS A 221 21.89 22.56 9.09
CA LYS A 221 23.15 23.26 9.33
C LYS A 221 22.92 24.78 9.37
N GLY A 222 23.51 25.43 10.37
CA GLY A 222 23.45 26.89 10.56
C GLY A 222 22.48 27.34 11.65
N PHE A 223 21.66 26.45 12.20
CA PHE A 223 20.81 26.74 13.36
C PHE A 223 21.41 26.09 14.60
N THR A 224 21.72 26.88 15.62
CA THR A 224 22.41 26.46 16.85
C THR A 224 21.63 26.79 18.12
N ASP A 225 20.78 27.83 18.07
CA ASP A 225 20.09 28.32 19.25
C ASP A 225 19.06 27.30 19.77
N PRO A 226 18.92 27.14 21.09
CA PRO A 226 17.92 26.26 21.66
C PRO A 226 16.52 26.73 21.27
N TRP A 227 15.60 25.76 21.04
CA TRP A 227 14.22 26.09 20.73
C TRP A 227 13.46 26.56 21.96
N GLU A 228 12.61 27.55 21.78
CA GLU A 228 11.70 28.00 22.82
C GLU A 228 10.56 26.99 22.98
N GLN A 229 10.04 26.88 24.20
CA GLN A 229 8.78 26.19 24.50
C GLN A 229 7.69 27.24 24.67
N ARG A 230 6.80 27.38 23.68
CA ARG A 230 5.65 28.29 23.75
C ARG A 230 4.38 27.50 24.02
N LYS A 231 3.44 28.09 24.76
CA LYS A 231 2.11 27.48 24.90
C LYS A 231 1.38 27.61 23.57
N LEU A 232 0.48 26.67 23.27
CA LEU A 232 -0.36 26.78 22.08
C LEU A 232 -1.14 28.10 22.09
N SER A 233 -1.65 28.55 23.26
CA SER A 233 -2.31 29.85 23.44
C SER A 233 -1.46 31.07 23.07
N ASP A 234 -0.13 30.94 23.02
CA ASP A 234 0.77 32.06 22.69
C ASP A 234 0.95 32.22 21.17
N ILE A 235 0.50 31.26 20.39
CA ILE A 235 0.72 31.18 18.94
C ILE A 235 -0.55 30.93 18.13
N VAL A 236 -1.70 30.78 18.80
CA VAL A 236 -3.00 30.61 18.15
C VAL A 236 -4.11 31.33 18.92
N GLU A 237 -5.14 31.77 18.22
CA GLU A 237 -6.40 32.22 18.79
C GLU A 237 -7.49 31.17 18.61
N LYS A 238 -8.27 30.92 19.68
CA LYS A 238 -9.45 30.06 19.56
C LYS A 238 -10.51 30.75 18.72
N VAL A 239 -10.97 30.08 17.66
CA VAL A 239 -12.06 30.60 16.82
C VAL A 239 -13.39 30.42 17.54
N THR A 240 -14.08 31.53 17.75
CA THR A 240 -15.42 31.60 18.35
C THR A 240 -16.47 32.09 17.36
N GLU A 241 -16.06 32.49 16.16
CA GLU A 241 -16.92 32.97 15.09
C GLU A 241 -17.98 31.95 14.72
N LYS A 242 -19.24 32.33 14.81
CA LYS A 242 -20.39 31.52 14.44
C LYS A 242 -20.93 31.89 13.07
N ASN A 243 -21.52 30.95 12.38
CA ASN A 243 -22.13 31.13 11.09
C ASN A 243 -23.48 31.84 11.17
N ALA A 244 -23.52 32.95 11.90
CA ALA A 244 -24.73 33.73 12.11
C ALA A 244 -25.34 34.20 10.78
N GLY A 245 -26.62 33.95 10.58
CA GLY A 245 -27.30 34.29 9.34
C GLY A 245 -27.00 33.35 8.16
N LEU A 246 -26.41 32.17 8.42
CA LEU A 246 -26.16 31.14 7.42
C LEU A 246 -25.32 31.60 6.22
N GLN A 247 -24.30 32.42 6.47
CA GLN A 247 -23.43 32.99 5.44
C GLN A 247 -22.69 31.91 4.65
N TYR A 248 -22.36 30.78 5.30
CA TYR A 248 -21.68 29.63 4.69
C TYR A 248 -22.53 28.38 4.82
N ILE A 249 -22.66 27.63 3.74
CA ILE A 249 -23.49 26.41 3.68
C ILE A 249 -22.67 25.12 3.52
N GLU A 250 -21.39 25.24 3.12
CA GLU A 250 -20.51 24.07 2.96
C GLU A 250 -20.02 23.60 4.33
N THR A 251 -20.35 22.35 4.66
CA THR A 251 -19.98 21.72 5.92
C THR A 251 -18.73 20.89 5.74
N PHE A 252 -17.73 21.14 6.59
CA PHE A 252 -16.49 20.37 6.63
C PHE A 252 -16.53 19.26 7.70
N THR A 253 -15.70 18.25 7.52
CA THR A 253 -15.35 17.26 8.54
C THR A 253 -13.83 17.15 8.65
N ASN A 254 -13.33 16.78 9.83
CA ASN A 254 -11.91 16.54 10.07
C ASN A 254 -11.67 15.03 10.23
N SER A 255 -11.14 14.40 9.20
CA SER A 255 -10.79 12.98 9.14
C SER A 255 -9.33 12.77 9.56
N ALA A 256 -9.06 11.68 10.31
CA ALA A 256 -7.69 11.28 10.62
C ALA A 256 -6.88 10.88 9.37
N GLU A 257 -7.55 10.35 8.34
CA GLU A 257 -6.92 9.86 7.11
C GLU A 257 -6.84 10.94 6.03
N PHE A 258 -7.92 11.69 5.83
CA PHE A 258 -8.06 12.63 4.72
C PHE A 258 -7.88 14.10 5.10
N GLY A 259 -7.68 14.39 6.39
CA GLY A 259 -7.63 15.76 6.87
C GLY A 259 -8.99 16.46 6.84
N ILE A 260 -9.00 17.78 6.61
CA ILE A 260 -10.24 18.55 6.47
C ILE A 260 -10.76 18.41 5.04
N ILE A 261 -11.97 17.92 4.91
CA ILE A 261 -12.67 17.69 3.63
C ILE A 261 -14.14 18.10 3.72
N SER A 262 -14.79 18.30 2.57
CA SER A 262 -16.24 18.50 2.49
C SER A 262 -17.00 17.28 3.01
N GLN A 263 -18.04 17.46 3.79
CA GLN A 263 -18.91 16.36 4.23
C GLN A 263 -19.56 15.63 3.05
N ARG A 264 -19.90 16.34 1.96
CA ARG A 264 -20.44 15.74 0.74
C ARG A 264 -19.48 14.77 0.10
N ASP A 265 -18.19 15.14 0.03
CA ASP A 265 -17.16 14.29 -0.58
C ASP A 265 -16.86 13.06 0.28
N PHE A 266 -17.14 13.14 1.58
CA PHE A 266 -16.85 12.06 2.53
C PHE A 266 -18.02 11.07 2.69
N PHE A 267 -19.28 11.55 2.69
CA PHE A 267 -20.47 10.77 3.03
C PHE A 267 -21.45 10.60 1.88
N ASP A 268 -21.16 11.11 0.66
CA ASP A 268 -22.04 11.17 -0.50
C ASP A 268 -23.37 11.94 -0.28
N HIS A 269 -23.55 12.55 0.90
CA HIS A 269 -24.74 13.36 1.25
C HIS A 269 -24.43 14.34 2.40
N ASP A 270 -25.25 15.38 2.54
CA ASP A 270 -25.16 16.30 3.66
C ASP A 270 -25.77 15.66 4.93
N ILE A 271 -24.95 15.47 5.97
CA ILE A 271 -25.40 14.98 7.27
C ILE A 271 -26.13 16.09 8.05
N SER A 272 -25.71 17.35 7.86
CA SER A 272 -26.21 18.50 8.58
C SER A 272 -27.35 19.16 7.84
N LYS A 273 -28.47 19.42 8.54
CA LYS A 273 -29.57 20.21 7.98
C LYS A 273 -29.17 21.70 7.92
N ILE A 274 -29.45 22.39 6.83
CA ILE A 274 -29.07 23.81 6.61
C ILE A 274 -29.48 24.68 7.80
N GLY A 275 -30.68 24.52 8.36
CA GLY A 275 -31.14 25.30 9.52
C GLY A 275 -30.39 25.07 10.82
N SER A 276 -29.55 24.04 10.92
CA SER A 276 -28.71 23.78 12.11
C SER A 276 -27.31 24.39 12.02
N LEU A 277 -26.94 24.99 10.89
CA LEU A 277 -25.60 25.50 10.62
C LEU A 277 -25.32 26.88 11.25
N ASP A 278 -26.35 27.57 11.76
CA ASP A 278 -26.21 28.90 12.38
C ASP A 278 -25.27 28.87 13.62
N GLY A 279 -25.31 27.77 14.39
CA GLY A 279 -24.42 27.59 15.54
C GLY A 279 -23.05 26.99 15.23
N TYR A 280 -22.73 26.69 13.97
CA TYR A 280 -21.45 26.11 13.56
C TYR A 280 -20.35 27.14 13.58
N TYR A 281 -19.10 26.69 13.77
CA TYR A 281 -17.93 27.56 13.66
C TYR A 281 -17.57 27.82 12.20
N VAL A 282 -17.21 29.06 11.87
CA VAL A 282 -16.65 29.42 10.58
C VAL A 282 -15.17 29.03 10.57
N VAL A 283 -14.76 28.27 9.56
CA VAL A 283 -13.40 27.76 9.40
C VAL A 283 -12.83 28.33 8.12
N HIS A 284 -11.91 29.31 8.26
CA HIS A 284 -11.21 29.91 7.13
C HIS A 284 -10.07 29.01 6.61
N ASN A 285 -9.57 29.34 5.43
CA ASN A 285 -8.34 28.71 4.95
C ASN A 285 -7.20 28.96 5.94
N GLU A 286 -6.34 27.98 6.18
CA GLU A 286 -5.23 27.95 7.15
C GLU A 286 -5.66 27.77 8.61
N ASP A 287 -6.94 27.84 8.97
CA ASP A 287 -7.39 27.50 10.33
C ASP A 287 -7.13 26.02 10.63
N PHE A 288 -6.80 25.71 11.88
CA PHE A 288 -6.63 24.35 12.38
C PHE A 288 -7.87 23.87 13.12
N VAL A 289 -8.11 22.59 13.03
CA VAL A 289 -9.25 21.95 13.68
C VAL A 289 -8.83 20.70 14.42
N TYR A 290 -9.11 20.64 15.71
CA TYR A 290 -9.01 19.44 16.53
C TYR A 290 -10.34 18.69 16.52
N ASN A 291 -10.31 17.41 16.17
CA ASN A 291 -11.44 16.50 16.28
C ASN A 291 -11.20 15.55 17.46
N PRO A 292 -12.03 15.58 18.53
CA PRO A 292 -11.83 14.70 19.68
C PRO A 292 -12.09 13.22 19.39
N ARG A 293 -12.62 12.87 18.21
CA ARG A 293 -12.90 11.49 17.84
C ARG A 293 -11.63 10.69 17.66
N ILE A 294 -11.46 9.62 18.43
CA ILE A 294 -10.27 8.76 18.38
C ILE A 294 -10.42 7.66 17.32
N SER A 295 -9.27 7.21 16.81
CA SER A 295 -9.15 6.07 15.91
C SER A 295 -7.80 5.38 16.13
N VAL A 296 -7.59 4.25 15.47
CA VAL A 296 -6.29 3.54 15.51
C VAL A 296 -5.14 4.45 15.06
N THR A 297 -5.38 5.29 14.06
CA THR A 297 -4.38 6.22 13.50
C THR A 297 -4.33 7.58 14.20
N ALA A 298 -5.28 7.89 15.05
CA ALA A 298 -5.35 9.13 15.83
C ALA A 298 -5.87 8.84 17.26
N PRO A 299 -5.02 8.28 18.14
CA PRO A 299 -5.44 7.80 19.47
C PRO A 299 -5.88 8.91 20.42
N VAL A 300 -5.48 10.15 20.18
CA VAL A 300 -5.91 11.35 20.94
C VAL A 300 -6.78 12.30 20.10
N GLY A 301 -7.23 11.85 18.92
CA GLY A 301 -7.94 12.65 17.93
C GLY A 301 -7.01 13.42 17.00
N PRO A 302 -7.40 13.65 15.72
CA PRO A 302 -6.56 14.36 14.75
C PRO A 302 -6.66 15.88 14.88
N ILE A 303 -5.54 16.56 14.60
CA ILE A 303 -5.48 17.98 14.35
C ILE A 303 -5.04 18.19 12.90
N ASN A 304 -5.86 18.91 12.10
CA ASN A 304 -5.55 19.19 10.71
C ASN A 304 -5.81 20.65 10.36
N ARG A 305 -5.07 21.13 9.36
CA ARG A 305 -5.18 22.48 8.79
C ARG A 305 -6.18 22.50 7.62
N ASN A 306 -7.00 23.54 7.51
CA ASN A 306 -7.85 23.76 6.34
C ASN A 306 -7.00 24.19 5.14
N LYS A 307 -6.79 23.29 4.21
CA LYS A 307 -6.03 23.49 2.96
C LYS A 307 -6.92 23.45 1.72
N LEU A 308 -8.25 23.62 1.90
CA LEU A 308 -9.20 23.55 0.79
C LEU A 308 -9.21 24.84 -0.06
N GLY A 309 -8.51 25.89 0.35
CA GLY A 309 -8.49 27.17 -0.35
C GLY A 309 -9.81 27.95 -0.26
N ARG A 310 -10.72 27.53 0.64
CA ARG A 310 -12.04 28.14 0.83
C ARG A 310 -12.53 28.06 2.27
N THR A 311 -13.51 28.88 2.59
CA THR A 311 -14.16 28.93 3.89
C THR A 311 -15.36 28.00 3.91
N GLY A 312 -15.58 27.32 5.03
CA GLY A 312 -16.75 26.50 5.30
C GLY A 312 -17.10 26.49 6.78
N VAL A 313 -18.00 25.64 7.19
CA VAL A 313 -18.43 25.54 8.58
C VAL A 313 -18.21 24.18 9.17
N MET A 314 -17.99 24.14 10.49
CA MET A 314 -17.72 22.91 11.23
C MET A 314 -18.53 22.84 12.52
N SER A 315 -18.94 21.61 12.86
CA SER A 315 -19.73 21.35 14.06
C SER A 315 -19.06 21.89 15.34
N PRO A 316 -19.84 22.43 16.31
CA PRO A 316 -19.34 22.85 17.62
C PRO A 316 -18.65 21.75 18.46
N LEU A 317 -18.69 20.51 18.01
CA LEU A 317 -17.98 19.40 18.63
C LEU A 317 -16.46 19.44 18.38
N TYR A 318 -16.02 20.24 17.43
CA TYR A 318 -14.60 20.44 17.11
C TYR A 318 -14.07 21.70 17.79
N THR A 319 -12.78 21.71 18.10
CA THR A 319 -12.08 22.92 18.53
C THR A 319 -11.36 23.51 17.33
N VAL A 320 -11.73 24.72 16.96
CA VAL A 320 -11.14 25.47 15.84
C VAL A 320 -10.21 26.56 16.37
N PHE A 321 -9.03 26.70 15.80
CA PHE A 321 -8.08 27.73 16.19
C PHE A 321 -7.27 28.27 14.99
N ARG A 322 -6.91 29.55 15.06
CA ARG A 322 -6.23 30.30 14.02
C ARG A 322 -4.80 30.61 14.45
N PRO A 323 -3.79 30.18 13.71
CA PRO A 323 -2.39 30.45 14.01
C PRO A 323 -2.02 31.93 13.79
N HIS A 324 -1.11 32.43 14.63
CA HIS A 324 -0.37 33.65 14.46
C HIS A 324 1.06 33.45 14.99
N ASP A 325 2.02 34.24 14.54
CA ASP A 325 3.43 34.23 14.98
C ASP A 325 4.11 32.84 14.93
N ILE A 326 3.66 31.98 14.03
CA ILE A 326 4.21 30.65 13.75
C ILE A 326 3.99 30.27 12.28
N ASP A 327 4.92 29.53 11.67
CA ASP A 327 4.72 28.98 10.35
C ASP A 327 3.66 27.88 10.37
N THR A 328 2.60 28.03 9.57
CA THR A 328 1.46 27.09 9.56
C THR A 328 1.83 25.71 9.03
N THR A 329 2.82 25.63 8.15
CA THR A 329 3.29 24.34 7.60
C THR A 329 4.13 23.59 8.64
N TYR A 330 4.98 24.30 9.39
CA TYR A 330 5.69 23.75 10.54
C TYR A 330 4.70 23.20 11.58
N LEU A 331 3.70 24.00 11.96
CA LEU A 331 2.69 23.61 12.95
C LEU A 331 1.86 22.39 12.47
N GLU A 332 1.53 22.34 11.18
CA GLU A 332 0.87 21.16 10.59
C GLU A 332 1.70 19.90 10.77
N HIS A 333 3.02 19.94 10.50
CA HIS A 333 3.90 18.79 10.66
C HIS A 333 4.16 18.44 12.12
N PHE A 334 4.19 19.42 13.03
CA PHE A 334 4.23 19.17 14.45
C PHE A 334 3.03 18.30 14.88
N PHE A 335 1.82 18.64 14.46
CA PHE A 335 0.62 17.84 14.77
C PHE A 335 0.54 16.51 14.05
N LYS A 336 1.35 16.26 13.03
CA LYS A 336 1.53 14.94 12.40
C LYS A 336 2.55 14.05 13.13
N SER A 337 3.33 14.63 14.06
CA SER A 337 4.22 13.88 14.96
C SER A 337 3.42 13.30 16.13
N GLU A 338 4.02 12.37 16.87
CA GLU A 338 3.43 11.84 18.11
C GLU A 338 3.84 12.65 19.36
N TYR A 339 4.64 13.70 19.19
CA TYR A 339 5.22 14.47 20.29
C TYR A 339 4.18 15.00 21.26
N TRP A 340 3.10 15.59 20.76
CA TRP A 340 2.03 16.20 21.56
C TRP A 340 1.08 15.17 22.20
N HIS A 341 1.12 13.90 21.79
CA HIS A 341 0.27 12.84 22.35
C HIS A 341 0.54 12.60 23.83
N SER A 342 1.77 12.72 24.30
CA SER A 342 2.13 12.57 25.71
C SER A 342 1.46 13.63 26.59
N PHE A 343 1.42 14.89 26.11
CA PHE A 343 0.70 15.96 26.81
C PHE A 343 -0.80 15.67 26.86
N MET A 344 -1.39 15.23 25.76
CA MET A 344 -2.81 14.88 25.69
C MET A 344 -3.14 13.76 26.70
N ASN A 345 -2.41 12.66 26.65
CA ASN A 345 -2.62 11.50 27.51
C ASN A 345 -2.43 11.80 29.01
N PHE A 346 -1.56 12.74 29.36
CA PHE A 346 -1.34 13.16 30.74
C PHE A 346 -2.48 14.04 31.25
N ASN A 347 -3.10 14.85 30.40
CA ASN A 347 -4.06 15.90 30.78
C ASN A 347 -5.51 15.58 30.40
N GLY A 348 -5.76 14.48 29.68
CA GLY A 348 -7.07 14.07 29.24
C GLY A 348 -7.26 12.56 29.33
N ASP A 349 -8.43 12.09 29.01
CA ASP A 349 -8.79 10.67 28.99
C ASP A 349 -9.74 10.34 27.81
N SER A 350 -9.97 9.05 27.57
CA SER A 350 -10.94 8.59 26.59
C SER A 350 -12.41 8.75 27.02
N GLY A 351 -12.65 9.26 28.25
CA GLY A 351 -13.98 9.52 28.79
C GLY A 351 -14.88 8.27 28.92
N ALA A 352 -16.12 8.48 29.36
CA ALA A 352 -17.13 7.42 29.45
C ALA A 352 -17.59 6.89 28.07
N ARG A 353 -17.33 7.64 27.01
CA ARG A 353 -17.52 7.23 25.59
C ARG A 353 -16.18 6.90 24.98
N SER A 354 -15.90 5.62 24.78
CA SER A 354 -14.64 5.10 24.28
C SER A 354 -14.27 5.56 22.85
N ASP A 355 -15.12 6.36 22.17
CA ASP A 355 -14.90 6.87 20.82
C ASP A 355 -14.39 8.32 20.77
N ARG A 356 -14.23 8.99 21.93
CA ARG A 356 -13.80 10.39 22.01
C ARG A 356 -12.80 10.63 23.12
N PHE A 357 -11.83 11.46 22.82
CA PHE A 357 -10.87 11.98 23.79
C PHE A 357 -11.45 13.21 24.49
N SER A 358 -11.34 13.27 25.80
CA SER A 358 -11.86 14.34 26.66
C SER A 358 -10.70 15.15 27.23
N ILE A 359 -10.63 16.41 26.86
CA ILE A 359 -9.69 17.40 27.41
C ILE A 359 -10.40 18.74 27.53
N LYS A 360 -10.15 19.49 28.60
CA LYS A 360 -10.69 20.85 28.74
C LYS A 360 -9.96 21.81 27.79
N ASP A 361 -10.68 22.71 27.13
CA ASP A 361 -10.10 23.70 26.23
C ASP A 361 -8.98 24.51 26.91
N SER A 362 -9.19 24.97 28.18
CA SER A 362 -8.17 25.71 28.90
C SER A 362 -6.88 24.92 29.10
N VAL A 363 -6.95 23.60 29.19
CA VAL A 363 -5.78 22.73 29.31
C VAL A 363 -5.20 22.42 27.91
N PHE A 364 -6.04 22.20 26.90
CA PHE A 364 -5.60 21.97 25.52
C PHE A 364 -4.71 23.10 25.00
N PHE A 365 -5.08 24.36 25.26
CA PHE A 365 -4.31 25.53 24.84
C PHE A 365 -3.03 25.79 25.66
N GLU A 366 -2.82 25.08 26.80
CA GLU A 366 -1.55 25.08 27.55
C GLU A 366 -0.51 24.10 26.94
N MET A 367 -0.86 23.38 25.86
CA MET A 367 0.04 22.43 25.21
C MET A 367 1.36 23.10 24.81
N PRO A 368 2.54 22.55 25.23
CA PRO A 368 3.82 23.10 24.88
C PRO A 368 4.16 22.77 23.43
N ILE A 369 4.47 23.80 22.67
CA ILE A 369 4.90 23.72 21.26
C ILE A 369 6.38 24.13 21.19
N PRO A 370 7.29 23.23 20.80
CA PRO A 370 8.68 23.58 20.57
C PRO A 370 8.76 24.49 19.35
N THR A 371 9.32 25.67 19.53
CA THR A 371 9.27 26.75 18.55
C THR A 371 10.70 27.24 18.25
N PRO A 372 11.31 26.83 17.13
CA PRO A 372 12.56 27.40 16.66
C PRO A 372 12.36 28.80 16.04
N ASP A 373 13.45 29.41 15.60
CA ASP A 373 13.42 30.60 14.75
C ASP A 373 12.53 30.39 13.52
N ILE A 374 11.85 31.44 13.05
CA ILE A 374 10.88 31.38 11.95
C ILE A 374 11.48 30.85 10.64
N GLU A 375 12.76 31.13 10.37
CA GLU A 375 13.43 30.63 9.18
C GLU A 375 13.73 29.13 9.29
N GLU A 376 13.99 28.63 10.50
CA GLU A 376 14.12 27.20 10.73
C GLU A 376 12.76 26.48 10.61
N GLN A 377 11.67 27.08 11.15
CA GLN A 377 10.31 26.58 11.00
C GLN A 377 9.97 26.37 9.53
N LYS A 378 10.19 27.39 8.68
CA LYS A 378 9.95 27.32 7.24
C LYS A 378 10.72 26.18 6.59
N LYS A 379 12.02 26.05 6.88
CA LYS A 379 12.86 24.97 6.31
C LYS A 379 12.38 23.58 6.71
N ILE A 380 11.96 23.39 7.96
CA ILE A 380 11.40 22.13 8.44
C ILE A 380 10.09 21.84 7.71
N GLY A 381 9.18 22.82 7.66
CA GLY A 381 7.89 22.70 6.99
C GLY A 381 8.02 22.39 5.50
N GLU A 382 8.88 23.10 4.78
CA GLU A 382 9.17 22.87 3.36
C GLU A 382 9.74 21.49 3.10
N PHE A 383 10.73 21.05 3.90
CA PHE A 383 11.35 19.73 3.77
C PHE A 383 10.35 18.60 3.97
N LEU A 384 9.55 18.65 5.02
CA LEU A 384 8.54 17.63 5.31
C LEU A 384 7.42 17.63 4.25
N THR A 385 7.04 18.80 3.73
CA THR A 385 6.08 18.93 2.63
C THR A 385 6.64 18.36 1.32
N LEU A 386 7.94 18.55 1.05
CA LEU A 386 8.60 17.92 -0.10
C LEU A 386 8.55 16.40 0.00
N LEU A 387 8.79 15.83 1.19
CA LEU A 387 8.64 14.38 1.41
C LEU A 387 7.20 13.91 1.15
N ASP A 388 6.18 14.65 1.61
CA ASP A 388 4.76 14.35 1.32
C ASP A 388 4.46 14.36 -0.18
N THR A 389 5.01 15.33 -0.89
CA THR A 389 4.86 15.45 -2.34
C THR A 389 5.48 14.26 -3.07
N LEU A 390 6.71 13.87 -2.68
CA LEU A 390 7.39 12.71 -3.26
C LEU A 390 6.66 11.40 -2.96
N ILE A 391 6.17 11.21 -1.73
CA ILE A 391 5.38 10.05 -1.34
C ILE A 391 4.12 9.95 -2.21
N THR A 392 3.38 11.06 -2.33
CA THR A 392 2.14 11.12 -3.14
C THR A 392 2.43 10.84 -4.62
N LEU A 393 3.52 11.37 -5.16
CA LEU A 393 3.93 11.14 -6.55
C LEU A 393 4.18 9.65 -6.82
N HIS A 394 5.01 9.00 -5.99
CA HIS A 394 5.31 7.58 -6.14
C HIS A 394 4.10 6.68 -5.91
N GLN A 395 3.19 7.06 -5.01
CA GLN A 395 1.93 6.37 -4.82
C GLN A 395 1.03 6.44 -6.07
N ARG A 396 0.93 7.61 -6.71
CA ARG A 396 0.14 7.80 -7.94
C ARG A 396 0.74 7.05 -9.13
N GLU A 397 2.04 7.05 -9.29
CA GLU A 397 2.73 6.32 -10.37
C GLU A 397 2.56 4.81 -10.23
N HIS A 398 2.50 4.29 -9.02
CA HIS A 398 2.17 2.89 -8.76
C HIS A 398 0.73 2.52 -9.17
N ILE A 399 -0.23 3.44 -8.99
CA ILE A 399 -1.66 3.18 -9.23
C ILE A 399 -2.07 3.44 -10.69
N LYS A 400 -1.38 4.33 -11.42
CA LYS A 400 -1.70 4.68 -12.80
C LYS A 400 -1.88 3.49 -13.74
N PRO A 401 -0.96 2.52 -13.83
CA PRO A 401 -1.12 1.37 -14.70
C PRO A 401 -2.36 0.53 -14.35
N ILE A 402 -2.68 0.41 -13.05
CA ILE A 402 -3.84 -0.35 -12.55
C ILE A 402 -5.16 0.33 -12.93
N LEU A 403 -5.19 1.66 -12.89
CA LEU A 403 -6.38 2.45 -13.23
C LEU A 403 -6.60 2.51 -14.75
N GLU A 404 -5.56 2.57 -15.57
CA GLU A 404 -5.67 2.54 -17.03
C GLU A 404 -6.24 1.22 -17.52
N VAL A 405 -5.79 0.09 -16.97
CA VAL A 405 -6.36 -1.23 -17.24
C VAL A 405 -7.83 -1.32 -16.83
N LYS A 406 -8.24 -0.69 -15.70
CA LYS A 406 -9.64 -0.64 -15.28
C LYS A 406 -10.50 0.29 -16.12
N ARG A 407 -9.92 1.34 -16.70
CA ARG A 407 -10.64 2.32 -17.54
C ARG A 407 -10.95 1.75 -18.93
N VAL A 408 -10.02 0.96 -19.47
CA VAL A 408 -10.27 0.21 -20.73
C VAL A 408 -11.43 -0.77 -20.58
N LYS A 409 -11.58 -1.41 -19.40
CA LYS A 409 -12.68 -2.34 -19.10
C LYS A 409 -14.05 -1.69 -18.82
N ARG A 410 -14.11 -0.37 -18.59
CA ARG A 410 -15.38 0.35 -18.35
C ARG A 410 -15.96 1.01 -19.59
N ASN A 411 -15.20 1.07 -20.68
CA ASN A 411 -15.64 1.64 -21.96
C ASN A 411 -16.02 0.56 -22.99
N GLU A 412 -16.09 -0.70 -22.55
CA GLU A 412 -16.77 -1.82 -23.20
C GLU A 412 -18.09 -2.10 -22.47
#